data_ebc126740b707d1bfb3480a0eec2fa18
#
_entry.id   ebc126740b707d1bfb3480a0eec2fa18
#
_cell.length_a   1.000
_cell.length_b   1.000
_cell.length_c   1.000
_cell.angle_alpha   90.00
_cell.angle_beta   90.00
_cell.angle_gamma   90.00
#
_symmetry.space_group_name_H-M   'P 1'
#
loop_
_entity.id
_entity.type
_entity.pdbx_description
1 polymer ?
#
loop_
_entity_poly.entity_id
_entity_poly.type
_entity_poly.pdbx_seq_one_letter_code
_entity_poly.pdbx_strand_id
1 'polypeptide(L)'
;MTTTTPDAPTTPRKHISVPTPTVPRKRRSPEEIAAEQTFEGTKRVLLAAPRGYCAGVDRAVVAVEKALERYGAPVYVRKEIVHNRHVVDTLTEKGVIFVEETEEVPEGELLVFSAHGVSPAVKEAASQRSLQTIDATCPLVTKVHREAVRFTTRDNFHILLIGHDGHEEVEGTFGHAPESTTIVNGPWEVDQIQVPDPDNLIWLSQTTLSVDETMETVQKLRERFPNLQDPPSDDICYATSNRQAAIKKIAPESDLVIVVGSANSSNSVRLKEVALECGARRSERVDFANQIDESWFAEAQTVGVTSGASVPEVLVDDVLRLLVEYGYGQPEEVVTAEEDIVFSLPKEIRKALQQAGHDDVGRGGRKRSACSTS
;
A
#
# COMPACT_ATOMS: atom_id res chain seq x y z
N MET A 1 8.10 -58.99 -1.95
CA MET A 1 6.74 -58.43 -1.88
C MET A 1 6.86 -56.91 -1.90
N THR A 2 6.75 -56.36 -3.07
CA THR A 2 6.86 -54.92 -3.34
C THR A 2 5.45 -54.32 -3.29
N THR A 3 5.19 -53.44 -2.33
CA THR A 3 3.94 -52.68 -2.24
C THR A 3 4.13 -51.30 -2.91
N THR A 4 3.55 -51.16 -4.07
CA THR A 4 3.39 -49.89 -4.79
C THR A 4 2.23 -49.10 -4.19
N THR A 5 2.50 -47.87 -3.76
CA THR A 5 1.50 -46.85 -3.41
C THR A 5 0.95 -46.24 -4.69
N PRO A 6 -0.36 -46.01 -4.81
CA PRO A 6 -0.93 -45.38 -6.02
C PRO A 6 -0.81 -43.86 -5.95
N ASP A 7 -0.42 -43.30 -7.11
CA ASP A 7 -0.39 -41.85 -7.41
C ASP A 7 -1.78 -41.21 -7.27
N ALA A 8 -1.83 -40.06 -6.62
CA ALA A 8 -3.01 -39.22 -6.57
C ALA A 8 -3.15 -38.43 -7.90
N PRO A 9 -4.36 -38.28 -8.46
CA PRO A 9 -4.55 -37.61 -9.72
C PRO A 9 -4.43 -36.07 -9.56
N THR A 10 -3.47 -35.50 -10.27
CA THR A 10 -3.35 -34.06 -10.51
C THR A 10 -4.48 -33.58 -11.41
N THR A 11 -5.42 -32.86 -10.85
CA THR A 11 -6.47 -32.16 -11.61
C THR A 11 -5.89 -30.89 -12.25
N PRO A 12 -5.98 -30.69 -13.57
CA PRO A 12 -5.52 -29.46 -14.18
C PRO A 12 -6.44 -28.30 -13.79
N ARG A 13 -5.85 -27.22 -13.26
CA ARG A 13 -6.55 -25.97 -12.99
C ARG A 13 -7.12 -25.42 -14.30
N LYS A 14 -8.42 -25.25 -14.37
CA LYS A 14 -9.10 -24.58 -15.48
C LYS A 14 -8.60 -23.14 -15.58
N HIS A 15 -7.98 -22.80 -16.70
CA HIS A 15 -7.75 -21.42 -17.11
C HIS A 15 -9.11 -20.72 -17.21
N ILE A 16 -9.36 -19.79 -16.30
CA ILE A 16 -10.46 -18.84 -16.45
C ILE A 16 -9.99 -17.81 -17.49
N SER A 17 -10.53 -17.90 -18.68
CA SER A 17 -10.32 -16.91 -19.71
C SER A 17 -10.96 -15.59 -19.26
N VAL A 18 -10.12 -14.61 -18.93
CA VAL A 18 -10.55 -13.22 -18.70
C VAL A 18 -10.99 -12.66 -20.05
N PRO A 19 -12.18 -12.05 -20.17
CA PRO A 19 -12.60 -11.45 -21.42
C PRO A 19 -11.66 -10.31 -21.80
N THR A 20 -11.17 -10.35 -23.03
CA THR A 20 -10.34 -9.32 -23.64
C THR A 20 -11.06 -7.97 -23.57
N PRO A 21 -10.38 -6.88 -23.15
CA PRO A 21 -11.02 -5.57 -23.09
C PRO A 21 -11.46 -5.14 -24.49
N THR A 22 -12.72 -4.86 -24.63
CA THR A 22 -13.31 -4.32 -25.87
C THR A 22 -12.75 -2.92 -26.13
N VAL A 23 -12.23 -2.75 -27.34
CA VAL A 23 -11.93 -1.52 -28.11
C VAL A 23 -11.38 -0.33 -27.31
N PRO A 24 -10.18 0.17 -27.60
CA PRO A 24 -9.68 1.41 -27.00
C PRO A 24 -10.55 2.59 -27.44
N ARG A 25 -11.33 3.17 -26.52
CA ARG A 25 -11.98 4.45 -26.75
C ARG A 25 -10.89 5.49 -27.01
N LYS A 26 -11.07 6.28 -28.09
CA LYS A 26 -10.18 7.35 -28.50
C LYS A 26 -9.91 8.27 -27.30
N ARG A 27 -8.67 8.39 -26.87
CA ARG A 27 -8.28 9.30 -25.79
C ARG A 27 -8.59 10.73 -26.21
N ARG A 28 -9.48 11.40 -25.49
CA ARG A 28 -9.70 12.84 -25.62
C ARG A 28 -8.61 13.58 -24.85
N SER A 29 -8.18 14.72 -25.35
CA SER A 29 -7.20 15.57 -24.63
C SER A 29 -7.86 16.25 -23.41
N PRO A 30 -7.09 16.62 -22.38
CA PRO A 30 -7.60 17.41 -21.26
C PRO A 30 -8.26 18.72 -21.69
N GLU A 31 -7.82 19.32 -22.79
CA GLU A 31 -8.37 20.55 -23.39
C GLU A 31 -9.72 20.32 -24.06
N GLU A 32 -9.93 19.15 -24.71
CA GLU A 32 -11.22 18.76 -25.28
C GLU A 32 -12.26 18.49 -24.20
N ILE A 33 -11.83 18.03 -23.02
CA ILE A 33 -12.71 17.79 -21.85
C ILE A 33 -13.05 19.12 -21.18
N ALA A 34 -12.11 20.06 -21.06
CA ALA A 34 -12.31 21.36 -20.45
C ALA A 34 -13.19 22.32 -21.29
N ALA A 35 -13.18 22.18 -22.62
CA ALA A 35 -13.91 23.07 -23.53
C ALA A 35 -15.43 22.77 -23.64
N GLU A 36 -15.89 21.58 -23.22
CA GLU A 36 -17.30 21.17 -23.33
C GLU A 36 -18.13 21.43 -22.05
N GLN A 37 -17.54 22.02 -20.98
CA GLN A 37 -18.20 22.01 -19.68
C GLN A 37 -18.53 23.41 -19.15
N THR A 38 -19.64 23.96 -19.61
CA THR A 38 -20.49 24.80 -18.75
C THR A 38 -21.52 23.88 -18.07
N PHE A 39 -21.13 23.28 -16.93
CA PHE A 39 -22.02 22.40 -16.19
C PHE A 39 -22.84 23.19 -15.18
N GLU A 40 -24.12 23.39 -15.42
CA GLU A 40 -25.14 23.68 -14.40
C GLU A 40 -25.60 22.35 -13.75
N GLY A 41 -24.68 21.58 -13.17
CA GLY A 41 -25.02 20.33 -12.47
C GLY A 41 -25.19 20.55 -10.97
N THR A 42 -26.27 20.07 -10.39
CA THR A 42 -26.47 20.04 -8.93
C THR A 42 -25.59 18.99 -8.24
N LYS A 43 -24.94 18.11 -8.99
CA LYS A 43 -24.10 17.00 -8.48
C LYS A 43 -22.67 17.47 -8.23
N ARG A 44 -22.15 17.18 -7.03
CA ARG A 44 -20.83 17.61 -6.56
C ARG A 44 -19.85 16.46 -6.47
N VAL A 45 -18.56 16.74 -6.73
CA VAL A 45 -17.45 15.84 -6.44
C VAL A 45 -16.54 16.49 -5.40
N LEU A 46 -16.30 15.82 -4.28
CA LEU A 46 -15.31 16.20 -3.28
C LEU A 46 -14.08 15.33 -3.46
N LEU A 47 -12.96 15.93 -3.82
CA LEU A 47 -11.71 15.23 -4.08
C LEU A 47 -10.77 15.37 -2.90
N ALA A 48 -10.55 14.30 -2.15
CA ALA A 48 -9.68 14.33 -0.98
C ALA A 48 -8.20 14.52 -1.36
N ALA A 49 -7.50 15.36 -0.62
CA ALA A 49 -6.06 15.55 -0.73
C ALA A 49 -5.40 15.61 0.68
N PRO A 50 -4.25 14.94 0.89
CA PRO A 50 -3.49 14.16 -0.10
C PRO A 50 -4.15 12.81 -0.44
N ARG A 51 -3.82 12.30 -1.62
CA ARG A 51 -4.21 11.00 -2.16
C ARG A 51 -3.09 10.44 -3.03
N GLY A 52 -3.23 9.22 -3.53
CA GLY A 52 -2.29 8.63 -4.47
C GLY A 52 -0.93 8.28 -3.84
N TYR A 53 0.10 8.13 -4.66
CA TYR A 53 1.41 7.67 -4.24
C TYR A 53 1.97 8.44 -3.06
N CYS A 54 2.38 7.68 -2.01
CA CYS A 54 3.24 8.23 -0.96
C CYS A 54 4.73 8.11 -1.37
N ALA A 55 5.61 8.79 -0.62
CA ALA A 55 7.06 8.75 -0.91
C ALA A 55 7.66 7.34 -0.82
N GLY A 56 7.13 6.46 0.04
CA GLY A 56 7.57 5.07 0.16
C GLY A 56 7.26 4.25 -1.08
N VAL A 57 6.03 4.39 -1.58
CA VAL A 57 5.54 3.72 -2.80
C VAL A 57 6.27 4.23 -4.03
N ASP A 58 6.37 5.55 -4.21
CA ASP A 58 7.07 6.16 -5.34
C ASP A 58 8.53 5.67 -5.40
N ARG A 59 9.22 5.65 -4.26
CA ARG A 59 10.57 5.11 -4.14
C ARG A 59 10.68 3.65 -4.58
N ALA A 60 9.72 2.81 -4.19
CA ALA A 60 9.75 1.38 -4.49
C ALA A 60 9.50 1.11 -5.98
N VAL A 61 8.50 1.77 -6.56
CA VAL A 61 8.18 1.64 -8.00
C VAL A 61 9.34 2.15 -8.85
N VAL A 62 9.89 3.34 -8.53
CA VAL A 62 11.06 3.90 -9.24
C VAL A 62 12.29 2.99 -9.11
N ALA A 63 12.49 2.33 -7.96
CA ALA A 63 13.61 1.40 -7.79
C ALA A 63 13.52 0.21 -8.77
N VAL A 64 12.33 -0.36 -8.99
CA VAL A 64 12.13 -1.44 -9.97
C VAL A 64 12.31 -0.94 -11.40
N GLU A 65 11.76 0.23 -11.73
CA GLU A 65 11.94 0.84 -13.06
C GLU A 65 13.44 1.08 -13.36
N LYS A 66 14.20 1.59 -12.39
CA LYS A 66 15.64 1.80 -12.51
C LYS A 66 16.44 0.49 -12.55
N ALA A 67 15.97 -0.55 -11.88
CA ALA A 67 16.55 -1.90 -11.99
C ALA A 67 16.38 -2.45 -13.42
N LEU A 68 15.17 -2.35 -14.00
CA LEU A 68 14.91 -2.74 -15.39
C LEU A 68 15.77 -1.95 -16.39
N GLU A 69 15.88 -0.62 -16.22
CA GLU A 69 16.73 0.22 -17.07
C GLU A 69 18.21 -0.18 -17.00
N ARG A 70 18.69 -0.54 -15.81
CA ARG A 70 20.11 -0.80 -15.56
C ARG A 70 20.56 -2.21 -15.90
N TYR A 71 19.74 -3.20 -15.56
CA TYR A 71 20.10 -4.62 -15.62
C TYR A 71 19.37 -5.36 -16.75
N GLY A 72 18.30 -4.76 -17.30
CA GLY A 72 17.43 -5.42 -18.26
C GLY A 72 16.42 -6.36 -17.60
N ALA A 73 15.53 -6.90 -18.40
CA ALA A 73 14.60 -7.94 -17.98
C ALA A 73 15.26 -9.34 -18.08
N PRO A 74 14.89 -10.30 -17.23
CA PRO A 74 13.89 -10.16 -16.16
C PRO A 74 14.46 -9.51 -14.89
N VAL A 75 13.59 -8.83 -14.14
CA VAL A 75 13.83 -8.42 -12.75
C VAL A 75 12.80 -9.15 -11.90
N TYR A 76 13.25 -9.87 -10.89
CA TYR A 76 12.35 -10.57 -9.98
C TYR A 76 11.95 -9.67 -8.82
N VAL A 77 10.68 -9.75 -8.40
CA VAL A 77 10.15 -9.03 -7.23
C VAL A 77 9.44 -10.03 -6.34
N ARG A 78 9.86 -10.12 -5.05
CA ARG A 78 9.18 -10.98 -4.09
C ARG A 78 7.88 -10.32 -3.64
N LYS A 79 6.78 -11.06 -3.75
CA LYS A 79 5.42 -10.57 -3.56
C LYS A 79 5.13 -9.41 -4.53
N GLU A 80 4.13 -8.60 -4.24
CA GLU A 80 3.88 -7.37 -5.00
C GLU A 80 4.80 -6.25 -4.51
N ILE A 81 5.37 -5.46 -5.41
CA ILE A 81 6.23 -4.32 -5.02
C ILE A 81 5.47 -3.34 -4.12
N VAL A 82 4.21 -3.13 -4.42
CA VAL A 82 3.18 -2.40 -3.65
C VAL A 82 1.83 -3.02 -3.99
N HIS A 83 0.87 -2.99 -3.07
CA HIS A 83 -0.46 -3.54 -3.28
C HIS A 83 -1.30 -2.66 -4.21
N ASN A 84 -1.04 -2.79 -5.51
CA ASN A 84 -1.81 -2.13 -6.56
C ASN A 84 -1.74 -2.92 -7.87
N ARG A 85 -2.87 -3.44 -8.31
CA ARG A 85 -2.98 -4.28 -9.51
C ARG A 85 -2.44 -3.61 -10.76
N HIS A 86 -2.78 -2.34 -11.00
CA HIS A 86 -2.28 -1.60 -12.18
C HIS A 86 -0.76 -1.49 -12.18
N VAL A 87 -0.14 -1.28 -11.01
CA VAL A 87 1.32 -1.21 -10.88
C VAL A 87 1.94 -2.56 -11.20
N VAL A 88 1.39 -3.64 -10.64
CA VAL A 88 1.86 -5.02 -10.89
C VAL A 88 1.74 -5.35 -12.37
N ASP A 89 0.59 -5.13 -12.99
CA ASP A 89 0.34 -5.39 -14.41
C ASP A 89 1.31 -4.59 -15.30
N THR A 90 1.47 -3.29 -15.04
CA THR A 90 2.37 -2.40 -15.80
C THR A 90 3.84 -2.83 -15.71
N LEU A 91 4.31 -3.24 -14.53
CA LEU A 91 5.68 -3.71 -14.35
C LEU A 91 5.89 -5.09 -14.97
N THR A 92 4.89 -5.97 -14.93
CA THR A 92 4.92 -7.27 -15.59
C THR A 92 5.06 -7.11 -17.12
N GLU A 93 4.32 -6.18 -17.72
CA GLU A 93 4.45 -5.84 -19.15
C GLU A 93 5.85 -5.33 -19.52
N LYS A 94 6.56 -4.72 -18.57
CA LYS A 94 7.95 -4.25 -18.73
C LYS A 94 9.01 -5.35 -18.49
N GLY A 95 8.58 -6.57 -18.11
CA GLY A 95 9.47 -7.71 -17.90
C GLY A 95 9.86 -7.98 -16.45
N VAL A 96 9.08 -7.47 -15.48
CA VAL A 96 9.18 -7.91 -14.08
C VAL A 96 8.48 -9.26 -13.91
N ILE A 97 9.08 -10.13 -13.13
CA ILE A 97 8.50 -11.41 -12.72
C ILE A 97 8.26 -11.34 -11.21
N PHE A 98 6.98 -11.34 -10.83
CA PHE A 98 6.58 -11.41 -9.44
C PHE A 98 6.58 -12.87 -8.98
N VAL A 99 7.20 -13.12 -7.83
CA VAL A 99 7.33 -14.45 -7.21
C VAL A 99 6.80 -14.41 -5.78
N GLU A 100 6.25 -15.51 -5.30
CA GLU A 100 5.79 -15.60 -3.91
C GLU A 100 6.97 -15.77 -2.96
N GLU A 101 7.91 -16.67 -3.30
CA GLU A 101 9.03 -17.00 -2.43
C GLU A 101 10.39 -16.87 -3.17
N THR A 102 11.44 -16.69 -2.37
CA THR A 102 12.81 -16.52 -2.84
C THR A 102 13.32 -17.73 -3.63
N GLU A 103 12.79 -18.91 -3.32
CA GLU A 103 13.15 -20.20 -3.92
C GLU A 103 12.74 -20.30 -5.38
N GLU A 104 11.76 -19.53 -5.81
CA GLU A 104 11.28 -19.46 -7.20
C GLU A 104 12.25 -18.68 -8.11
N VAL A 105 13.14 -17.87 -7.53
CA VAL A 105 14.10 -17.06 -8.29
C VAL A 105 15.28 -17.93 -8.69
N PRO A 106 15.71 -17.96 -9.96
CA PRO A 106 16.94 -18.67 -10.35
C PRO A 106 18.18 -18.15 -9.61
N GLU A 107 19.13 -19.04 -9.32
CA GLU A 107 20.35 -18.66 -8.59
C GLU A 107 21.13 -17.55 -9.32
N GLY A 108 21.61 -16.58 -8.55
CA GLY A 108 22.42 -15.46 -9.07
C GLY A 108 21.62 -14.32 -9.70
N GLU A 109 20.31 -14.48 -9.89
CA GLU A 109 19.45 -13.46 -10.50
C GLU A 109 19.18 -12.27 -9.56
N LEU A 110 18.62 -11.20 -10.13
CA LEU A 110 18.29 -9.98 -9.40
C LEU A 110 16.90 -10.07 -8.76
N LEU A 111 16.86 -9.94 -7.44
CA LEU A 111 15.64 -9.92 -6.64
C LEU A 111 15.43 -8.57 -5.96
N VAL A 112 14.24 -8.00 -6.08
CA VAL A 112 13.81 -6.78 -5.37
C VAL A 112 12.88 -7.19 -4.22
N PHE A 113 13.17 -6.73 -3.00
CA PHE A 113 12.25 -6.81 -1.87
C PHE A 113 11.26 -5.65 -1.91
N SER A 114 9.99 -5.94 -1.62
CA SER A 114 8.88 -4.99 -1.71
C SER A 114 8.97 -3.82 -0.72
N ALA A 115 8.10 -2.84 -0.91
CA ALA A 115 7.97 -1.71 0.02
C ALA A 115 7.55 -2.13 1.44
N HIS A 116 6.88 -3.28 1.58
CA HIS A 116 6.37 -3.81 2.85
C HIS A 116 7.46 -4.35 3.76
N GLY A 117 8.66 -4.58 3.22
CA GLY A 117 9.78 -5.15 3.94
C GLY A 117 9.73 -6.67 4.04
N VAL A 118 10.82 -7.24 4.51
CA VAL A 118 10.98 -8.69 4.65
C VAL A 118 11.69 -9.02 5.95
N SER A 119 11.47 -10.24 6.46
CA SER A 119 12.17 -10.75 7.63
C SER A 119 13.67 -11.00 7.34
N PRO A 120 14.52 -11.09 8.37
CA PRO A 120 15.92 -11.50 8.20
C PRO A 120 16.07 -12.87 7.54
N ALA A 121 15.14 -13.80 7.80
CA ALA A 121 15.17 -15.14 7.21
C ALA A 121 15.02 -15.10 5.67
N VAL A 122 14.19 -14.23 5.14
CA VAL A 122 14.04 -14.03 3.68
C VAL A 122 15.35 -13.49 3.07
N LYS A 123 16.02 -12.55 3.75
CA LYS A 123 17.33 -12.02 3.30
C LYS A 123 18.41 -13.08 3.32
N GLU A 124 18.40 -13.93 4.32
CA GLU A 124 19.34 -15.07 4.43
C GLU A 124 19.08 -16.09 3.31
N ALA A 125 17.82 -16.47 3.05
CA ALA A 125 17.47 -17.36 1.95
C ALA A 125 17.93 -16.81 0.59
N ALA A 126 17.75 -15.52 0.34
CA ALA A 126 18.26 -14.86 -0.87
C ALA A 126 19.80 -14.93 -0.96
N SER A 127 20.50 -14.72 0.16
CA SER A 127 21.96 -14.79 0.23
C SER A 127 22.48 -16.20 -0.05
N GLN A 128 21.85 -17.23 0.51
CA GLN A 128 22.22 -18.65 0.29
C GLN A 128 22.07 -19.06 -1.18
N ARG A 129 21.16 -18.42 -1.92
CA ARG A 129 20.97 -18.61 -3.37
C ARG A 129 21.83 -17.67 -4.22
N SER A 130 22.76 -16.94 -3.62
CA SER A 130 23.62 -15.96 -4.29
C SER A 130 22.86 -14.89 -5.10
N LEU A 131 21.60 -14.57 -4.71
CA LEU A 131 20.79 -13.57 -5.41
C LEU A 131 21.40 -12.18 -5.23
N GLN A 132 21.37 -11.37 -6.29
CA GLN A 132 21.64 -9.96 -6.20
C GLN A 132 20.37 -9.27 -5.67
N THR A 133 20.45 -8.56 -4.55
CA THR A 133 19.26 -8.02 -3.92
C THR A 133 19.22 -6.49 -3.97
N ILE A 134 18.03 -5.93 -4.21
CA ILE A 134 17.70 -4.52 -4.03
C ILE A 134 16.61 -4.42 -2.96
N ASP A 135 16.91 -3.70 -1.88
CA ASP A 135 15.96 -3.53 -0.78
C ASP A 135 15.12 -2.26 -0.98
N ALA A 136 13.89 -2.44 -1.50
CA ALA A 136 12.94 -1.34 -1.71
C ALA A 136 12.05 -1.06 -0.48
N THR A 137 12.29 -1.73 0.66
CA THR A 137 11.54 -1.50 1.90
C THR A 137 11.41 -0.01 2.21
N CYS A 138 10.19 0.43 2.51
CA CYS A 138 9.93 1.81 2.91
C CYS A 138 10.77 2.18 4.15
N PRO A 139 11.41 3.36 4.19
CA PRO A 139 12.17 3.80 5.36
C PRO A 139 11.36 3.82 6.66
N LEU A 140 10.05 4.06 6.60
CA LEU A 140 9.17 4.05 7.76
C LEU A 140 8.91 2.63 8.27
N VAL A 141 8.78 1.64 7.39
CA VAL A 141 8.73 0.22 7.75
C VAL A 141 10.09 -0.22 8.32
N THR A 142 11.20 0.22 7.71
CA THR A 142 12.55 -0.05 8.23
C THR A 142 12.74 0.51 9.65
N LYS A 143 12.10 1.64 9.99
CA LYS A 143 12.08 2.18 11.35
C LYS A 143 11.48 1.16 12.32
N VAL A 144 10.29 0.63 12.02
CA VAL A 144 9.60 -0.35 12.87
C VAL A 144 10.44 -1.62 13.05
N HIS A 145 11.04 -2.14 11.97
CA HIS A 145 11.95 -3.29 12.03
C HIS A 145 13.14 -3.05 12.98
N ARG A 146 13.75 -1.85 12.94
CA ARG A 146 14.86 -1.50 13.83
C ARG A 146 14.42 -1.35 15.29
N GLU A 147 13.24 -0.83 15.50
CA GLU A 147 12.63 -0.73 16.83
C GLU A 147 12.33 -2.10 17.40
N ALA A 148 11.78 -3.03 16.60
CA ALA A 148 11.55 -4.40 17.01
C ALA A 148 12.85 -5.07 17.49
N VAL A 149 13.93 -4.97 16.72
CA VAL A 149 15.25 -5.50 17.14
C VAL A 149 15.76 -4.80 18.38
N ARG A 150 15.69 -3.46 18.44
CA ARG A 150 16.23 -2.68 19.56
C ARG A 150 15.53 -3.04 20.86
N PHE A 151 14.20 -3.02 20.86
CA PHE A 151 13.40 -3.22 22.09
C PHE A 151 13.57 -4.62 22.64
N THR A 152 13.74 -5.63 21.81
CA THR A 152 13.94 -7.02 22.27
C THR A 152 15.38 -7.30 22.69
N THR A 153 16.39 -6.77 21.97
CA THR A 153 17.80 -7.12 22.24
C THR A 153 18.47 -6.23 23.29
N ARG A 154 18.09 -4.95 23.37
CA ARG A 154 18.72 -3.99 24.31
C ARG A 154 17.87 -3.74 25.53
N ASP A 155 16.57 -3.59 25.32
CA ASP A 155 15.66 -3.12 26.36
C ASP A 155 14.88 -4.30 26.96
N ASN A 156 15.01 -5.51 26.38
CA ASN A 156 14.42 -6.79 26.80
C ASN A 156 12.89 -6.77 26.92
N PHE A 157 12.21 -5.95 26.11
CA PHE A 157 10.76 -5.92 26.05
C PHE A 157 10.20 -7.11 25.25
N HIS A 158 8.99 -7.55 25.63
CA HIS A 158 8.13 -8.31 24.74
C HIS A 158 7.23 -7.36 23.96
N ILE A 159 7.15 -7.53 22.64
CA ILE A 159 6.43 -6.64 21.73
C ILE A 159 4.99 -7.13 21.54
N LEU A 160 4.04 -6.22 21.67
CA LEU A 160 2.67 -6.38 21.20
C LEU A 160 2.57 -5.68 19.84
N LEU A 161 2.65 -6.44 18.75
CA LEU A 161 2.60 -5.93 17.38
C LEU A 161 1.15 -5.83 16.92
N ILE A 162 0.59 -4.64 16.91
CA ILE A 162 -0.77 -4.38 16.40
C ILE A 162 -0.71 -4.42 14.88
N GLY A 163 -1.45 -5.34 14.26
CA GLY A 163 -1.44 -5.53 12.81
C GLY A 163 -2.21 -6.77 12.38
N HIS A 164 -2.49 -6.86 11.10
CA HIS A 164 -3.23 -8.00 10.54
C HIS A 164 -2.29 -9.17 10.32
N ASP A 165 -2.56 -10.27 11.00
CA ASP A 165 -1.84 -11.53 10.78
C ASP A 165 -1.94 -11.96 9.32
N GLY A 166 -0.82 -12.43 8.75
CA GLY A 166 -0.71 -12.75 7.32
C GLY A 166 -0.47 -11.57 6.38
N HIS A 167 -0.42 -10.33 6.87
CA HIS A 167 0.01 -9.19 6.06
C HIS A 167 1.53 -9.15 5.96
N GLU A 168 2.08 -8.93 4.75
CA GLU A 168 3.53 -8.95 4.47
C GLU A 168 4.36 -8.05 5.40
N GLU A 169 3.86 -6.85 5.72
CA GLU A 169 4.53 -5.92 6.63
C GLU A 169 4.58 -6.46 8.06
N VAL A 170 3.51 -7.14 8.51
CA VAL A 170 3.44 -7.76 9.84
C VAL A 170 4.36 -8.97 9.90
N GLU A 171 4.35 -9.84 8.89
CA GLU A 171 5.28 -10.97 8.77
C GLU A 171 6.74 -10.50 8.78
N GLY A 172 7.05 -9.42 8.03
CA GLY A 172 8.36 -8.81 7.99
C GLY A 172 8.82 -8.31 9.36
N THR A 173 7.97 -7.56 10.06
CA THR A 173 8.27 -7.01 11.38
C THR A 173 8.38 -8.11 12.43
N PHE A 174 7.42 -9.02 12.49
CA PHE A 174 7.43 -10.18 13.39
C PHE A 174 8.71 -11.01 13.24
N GLY A 175 9.14 -11.24 12.00
CA GLY A 175 10.34 -12.02 11.71
C GLY A 175 11.64 -11.40 12.20
N HIS A 176 11.66 -10.14 12.63
CA HIS A 176 12.83 -9.51 13.25
C HIS A 176 13.01 -9.87 14.73
N ALA A 177 11.94 -10.29 15.42
CA ALA A 177 11.98 -10.69 16.83
C ALA A 177 10.88 -11.72 17.16
N PRO A 178 10.80 -12.87 16.49
CA PRO A 178 9.66 -13.78 16.57
C PRO A 178 9.44 -14.35 17.98
N GLU A 179 10.52 -14.64 18.72
CA GLU A 179 10.45 -15.19 20.08
C GLU A 179 9.96 -14.17 21.13
N SER A 180 9.97 -12.90 20.79
CA SER A 180 9.64 -11.80 21.71
C SER A 180 8.51 -10.91 21.18
N THR A 181 7.68 -11.42 20.26
CA THR A 181 6.59 -10.65 19.65
C THR A 181 5.30 -11.45 19.66
N THR A 182 4.21 -10.79 20.07
CA THR A 182 2.83 -11.32 19.94
C THR A 182 2.07 -10.39 19.00
N ILE A 183 1.44 -10.93 17.97
CA ILE A 183 0.57 -10.18 17.05
C ILE A 183 -0.78 -9.94 17.70
N VAL A 184 -1.34 -8.76 17.51
CA VAL A 184 -2.63 -8.31 18.03
C VAL A 184 -3.44 -7.76 16.86
N ASN A 185 -4.45 -8.49 16.40
CA ASN A 185 -5.24 -8.10 15.22
C ASN A 185 -6.21 -6.95 15.49
N GLY A 186 -6.53 -6.67 16.72
CA GLY A 186 -7.42 -5.57 17.09
C GLY A 186 -7.90 -5.61 18.53
N PRO A 187 -8.77 -4.67 18.90
CA PRO A 187 -9.22 -4.50 20.29
C PRO A 187 -9.99 -5.71 20.86
N TRP A 188 -10.56 -6.54 19.99
CA TRP A 188 -11.32 -7.76 20.38
C TRP A 188 -10.44 -8.92 20.86
N GLU A 189 -9.14 -8.91 20.54
CA GLU A 189 -8.20 -9.97 20.96
C GLU A 189 -7.52 -9.67 22.29
N VAL A 190 -7.54 -8.41 22.73
CA VAL A 190 -6.78 -7.93 23.88
C VAL A 190 -6.98 -8.80 25.12
N ASP A 191 -8.22 -9.22 25.42
CA ASP A 191 -8.52 -10.04 26.60
C ASP A 191 -7.95 -11.46 26.55
N GLN A 192 -7.60 -11.94 25.36
CA GLN A 192 -7.13 -13.31 25.14
C GLN A 192 -5.60 -13.41 25.03
N ILE A 193 -4.89 -12.27 24.91
CA ILE A 193 -3.44 -12.25 24.74
C ILE A 193 -2.74 -12.88 25.94
N GLN A 194 -1.78 -13.75 25.67
CA GLN A 194 -0.85 -14.30 26.67
C GLN A 194 0.55 -13.76 26.41
N VAL A 195 1.19 -13.24 27.44
CA VAL A 195 2.53 -12.66 27.38
C VAL A 195 3.41 -13.30 28.45
N PRO A 196 4.73 -13.41 28.23
CA PRO A 196 5.65 -13.99 29.19
C PRO A 196 5.78 -13.16 30.48
N ASP A 197 5.82 -11.84 30.33
CA ASP A 197 5.97 -10.88 31.43
C ASP A 197 5.07 -9.65 31.17
N PRO A 198 3.97 -9.49 31.92
CA PRO A 198 3.03 -8.38 31.73
C PRO A 198 3.57 -7.01 32.12
N ASP A 199 4.67 -6.96 32.86
CA ASP A 199 5.28 -5.71 33.33
C ASP A 199 6.35 -5.18 32.38
N ASN A 200 6.75 -5.96 31.38
CA ASN A 200 7.84 -5.61 30.47
C ASN A 200 7.40 -5.67 28.99
N LEU A 201 6.40 -4.85 28.68
CA LEU A 201 5.76 -4.81 27.35
C LEU A 201 5.94 -3.47 26.67
N ILE A 202 6.07 -3.52 25.35
CA ILE A 202 6.00 -2.35 24.46
C ILE A 202 5.10 -2.69 23.26
N TRP A 203 4.35 -1.71 22.76
CA TRP A 203 3.59 -1.93 21.55
C TRP A 203 4.29 -1.34 20.33
N LEU A 204 4.11 -1.95 19.18
CA LEU A 204 4.42 -1.45 17.84
C LEU A 204 3.20 -1.66 16.95
N SER A 205 3.15 -1.01 15.79
CA SER A 205 2.04 -1.22 14.86
C SER A 205 2.47 -1.31 13.41
N GLN A 206 1.62 -1.96 12.61
CA GLN A 206 1.66 -1.89 11.16
C GLN A 206 1.41 -0.44 10.71
N THR A 207 2.12 0.02 9.67
CA THR A 207 2.11 1.45 9.28
C THR A 207 0.83 1.91 8.59
N THR A 208 -0.06 0.99 8.20
CA THR A 208 -1.24 1.25 7.35
C THR A 208 -2.59 1.00 8.03
N LEU A 209 -2.62 0.89 9.35
CA LEU A 209 -3.84 0.68 10.14
C LEU A 209 -4.72 1.93 10.24
N SER A 210 -5.95 1.75 10.70
CA SER A 210 -6.79 2.86 11.19
C SER A 210 -6.14 3.47 12.43
N VAL A 211 -6.00 4.80 12.44
CA VAL A 211 -5.48 5.54 13.60
C VAL A 211 -6.38 5.32 14.81
N ASP A 212 -7.70 5.44 14.62
CA ASP A 212 -8.66 5.36 15.71
C ASP A 212 -8.73 3.93 16.30
N GLU A 213 -8.80 2.91 15.46
CA GLU A 213 -8.80 1.50 15.89
C GLU A 213 -7.50 1.10 16.58
N THR A 214 -6.37 1.59 16.09
CA THR A 214 -5.07 1.35 16.75
C THR A 214 -5.05 1.98 18.14
N MET A 215 -5.54 3.22 18.28
CA MET A 215 -5.61 3.88 19.58
C MET A 215 -6.60 3.24 20.54
N GLU A 216 -7.74 2.72 20.04
CA GLU A 216 -8.66 1.89 20.83
C GLU A 216 -7.96 0.63 21.34
N THR A 217 -7.23 -0.05 20.46
CA THR A 217 -6.45 -1.25 20.83
C THR A 217 -5.42 -0.93 21.90
N VAL A 218 -4.64 0.14 21.72
CA VAL A 218 -3.64 0.60 22.70
C VAL A 218 -4.29 0.94 24.04
N GLN A 219 -5.44 1.60 24.04
CA GLN A 219 -6.16 1.92 25.27
C GLN A 219 -6.55 0.64 26.03
N LYS A 220 -7.15 -0.34 25.37
CA LYS A 220 -7.49 -1.63 26.00
C LYS A 220 -6.25 -2.39 26.50
N LEU A 221 -5.16 -2.34 25.71
CA LEU A 221 -3.89 -2.93 26.14
C LEU A 221 -3.37 -2.26 27.42
N ARG A 222 -3.45 -0.93 27.54
CA ARG A 222 -3.06 -0.20 28.77
C ARG A 222 -3.94 -0.51 29.99
N GLU A 223 -5.24 -0.70 29.76
CA GLU A 223 -6.17 -1.12 30.81
C GLU A 223 -5.80 -2.51 31.35
N ARG A 224 -5.39 -3.41 30.46
CA ARG A 224 -4.96 -4.77 30.84
C ARG A 224 -3.53 -4.83 31.35
N PHE A 225 -2.62 -4.05 30.77
CA PHE A 225 -1.19 -4.00 31.07
C PHE A 225 -0.77 -2.58 31.44
N PRO A 226 -0.93 -2.16 32.70
CA PRO A 226 -0.72 -0.76 33.10
C PRO A 226 0.71 -0.23 32.90
N ASN A 227 1.71 -1.14 32.78
CA ASN A 227 3.10 -0.79 32.55
C ASN A 227 3.51 -0.81 31.07
N LEU A 228 2.54 -0.99 30.14
CA LEU A 228 2.79 -0.99 28.69
C LEU A 228 3.49 0.30 28.28
N GLN A 229 4.62 0.15 27.59
CA GLN A 229 5.43 1.27 27.07
C GLN A 229 4.99 1.68 25.69
N ASP A 230 5.16 2.96 25.39
CA ASP A 230 4.91 3.53 24.06
C ASP A 230 6.20 3.54 23.23
N PRO A 231 6.10 3.35 21.89
CA PRO A 231 7.21 3.63 21.01
C PRO A 231 7.58 5.12 21.05
N PRO A 232 8.84 5.50 20.74
CA PRO A 232 9.30 6.89 20.80
C PRO A 232 8.62 7.83 19.80
N SER A 233 7.96 7.30 18.80
CA SER A 233 7.15 8.03 17.81
C SER A 233 6.15 7.08 17.17
N ASP A 234 5.08 7.64 16.62
CA ASP A 234 4.03 6.87 15.95
C ASP A 234 4.59 5.96 14.86
N ASP A 235 4.06 4.73 14.77
CA ASP A 235 4.39 3.78 13.72
C ASP A 235 3.47 3.94 12.51
N ILE A 236 2.20 4.35 12.72
CA ILE A 236 1.31 4.68 11.61
C ILE A 236 1.95 5.81 10.81
N CYS A 237 2.18 5.56 9.53
CA CYS A 237 2.93 6.49 8.72
C CYS A 237 2.12 7.76 8.39
N TYR A 238 2.83 8.88 8.19
CA TYR A 238 2.22 10.16 7.81
C TYR A 238 1.25 10.04 6.62
N ALA A 239 1.57 9.21 5.64
CA ALA A 239 0.75 9.03 4.46
C ALA A 239 -0.59 8.39 4.78
N THR A 240 -0.61 7.43 5.71
CA THR A 240 -1.83 6.80 6.22
C THR A 240 -2.65 7.81 7.00
N SER A 241 -2.04 8.49 7.98
CA SER A 241 -2.72 9.49 8.82
C SER A 241 -3.31 10.64 7.99
N ASN A 242 -2.55 11.16 7.03
CA ASN A 242 -3.00 12.27 6.18
C ASN A 242 -4.20 11.86 5.29
N ARG A 243 -4.17 10.66 4.68
CA ARG A 243 -5.28 10.18 3.85
C ARG A 243 -6.54 9.90 4.69
N GLN A 244 -6.37 9.38 5.91
CA GLN A 244 -7.49 9.23 6.84
C GLN A 244 -8.05 10.59 7.27
N ALA A 245 -7.21 11.58 7.55
CA ALA A 245 -7.67 12.93 7.85
C ALA A 245 -8.44 13.54 6.67
N ALA A 246 -7.98 13.33 5.44
CA ALA A 246 -8.64 13.82 4.24
C ALA A 246 -10.01 13.17 4.02
N ILE A 247 -10.11 11.84 4.20
CA ILE A 247 -11.39 11.14 4.06
C ILE A 247 -12.37 11.53 5.16
N LYS A 248 -11.93 11.68 6.41
CA LYS A 248 -12.74 12.16 7.54
C LYS A 248 -13.35 13.54 7.27
N LYS A 249 -12.68 14.37 6.48
CA LYS A 249 -13.15 15.70 6.13
C LYS A 249 -14.27 15.68 5.09
N ILE A 250 -14.20 14.79 4.09
CA ILE A 250 -15.19 14.75 3.00
C ILE A 250 -16.35 13.77 3.25
N ALA A 251 -16.14 12.73 4.06
CA ALA A 251 -17.12 11.68 4.28
C ALA A 251 -18.48 12.18 4.80
N PRO A 252 -18.57 13.12 5.78
CA PRO A 252 -19.84 13.59 6.30
C PRO A 252 -20.71 14.30 5.27
N GLU A 253 -20.10 14.86 4.21
CA GLU A 253 -20.80 15.57 3.13
C GLU A 253 -21.10 14.67 1.92
N SER A 254 -20.63 13.42 1.94
CA SER A 254 -20.70 12.51 0.80
C SER A 254 -21.84 11.50 0.92
N ASP A 255 -22.69 11.42 -0.10
CA ASP A 255 -23.68 10.34 -0.21
C ASP A 255 -23.00 9.01 -0.59
N LEU A 256 -21.95 9.09 -1.41
CA LEU A 256 -21.11 7.98 -1.84
C LEU A 256 -19.66 8.40 -1.75
N VAL A 257 -18.82 7.54 -1.19
CA VAL A 257 -17.37 7.68 -1.25
C VAL A 257 -16.79 6.56 -2.13
N ILE A 258 -16.01 6.95 -3.13
CA ILE A 258 -15.26 6.02 -3.99
C ILE A 258 -13.80 6.05 -3.57
N VAL A 259 -13.30 4.91 -3.11
CA VAL A 259 -11.90 4.70 -2.76
C VAL A 259 -11.24 3.92 -3.89
N VAL A 260 -10.32 4.56 -4.61
CA VAL A 260 -9.53 3.86 -5.63
C VAL A 260 -8.38 3.12 -4.95
N GLY A 261 -8.25 1.81 -5.23
CA GLY A 261 -7.18 0.98 -4.65
C GLY A 261 -7.52 -0.50 -4.63
N SER A 262 -6.53 -1.36 -4.43
CA SER A 262 -6.68 -2.81 -4.51
C SER A 262 -7.17 -3.44 -3.21
N ALA A 263 -7.81 -4.61 -3.31
CA ALA A 263 -8.44 -5.31 -2.18
C ALA A 263 -7.42 -5.78 -1.12
N ASN A 264 -6.21 -6.09 -1.54
CA ASN A 264 -5.10 -6.47 -0.67
C ASN A 264 -4.31 -5.29 -0.11
N SER A 265 -4.67 -4.05 -0.48
CA SER A 265 -4.07 -2.84 0.10
C SER A 265 -4.75 -2.49 1.42
N SER A 266 -4.10 -2.77 2.54
CA SER A 266 -4.59 -2.41 3.89
C SER A 266 -5.00 -0.95 3.97
N ASN A 267 -4.17 -0.02 3.49
CA ASN A 267 -4.51 1.41 3.48
C ASN A 267 -5.80 1.72 2.69
N SER A 268 -6.02 1.08 1.53
CA SER A 268 -7.23 1.33 0.71
C SER A 268 -8.48 0.75 1.36
N VAL A 269 -8.38 -0.42 1.98
CA VAL A 269 -9.49 -1.04 2.72
C VAL A 269 -9.88 -0.16 3.91
N ARG A 270 -8.89 0.31 4.68
CA ARG A 270 -9.13 1.19 5.84
C ARG A 270 -9.77 2.52 5.46
N LEU A 271 -9.43 3.12 4.32
CA LEU A 271 -10.09 4.35 3.85
C LEU A 271 -11.58 4.14 3.58
N LYS A 272 -11.97 2.97 3.03
CA LYS A 272 -13.38 2.62 2.84
C LYS A 272 -14.12 2.56 4.17
N GLU A 273 -13.54 1.92 5.17
CA GLU A 273 -14.11 1.75 6.50
C GLU A 273 -14.22 3.08 7.24
N VAL A 274 -13.14 3.86 7.29
CA VAL A 274 -13.12 5.20 7.90
C VAL A 274 -14.17 6.14 7.25
N ALA A 275 -14.39 6.03 5.93
CA ALA A 275 -15.45 6.83 5.29
C ALA A 275 -16.84 6.51 5.84
N LEU A 276 -17.14 5.22 6.06
CA LEU A 276 -18.44 4.80 6.64
C LEU A 276 -18.56 5.24 8.09
N GLU A 277 -17.51 5.03 8.89
CA GLU A 277 -17.46 5.44 10.30
C GLU A 277 -17.66 6.95 10.49
N CYS A 278 -17.17 7.74 9.52
CA CYS A 278 -17.26 9.20 9.53
C CYS A 278 -18.53 9.76 8.84
N GLY A 279 -19.50 8.91 8.49
CA GLY A 279 -20.84 9.34 8.11
C GLY A 279 -21.13 9.35 6.62
N ALA A 280 -20.28 8.84 5.76
CA ALA A 280 -20.63 8.57 4.38
C ALA A 280 -21.78 7.54 4.33
N ARG A 281 -22.83 7.81 3.56
CA ARG A 281 -23.97 6.88 3.47
C ARG A 281 -23.58 5.57 2.81
N ARG A 282 -22.63 5.65 1.86
CA ARG A 282 -22.04 4.51 1.16
C ARG A 282 -20.57 4.76 0.93
N SER A 283 -19.76 3.71 1.01
CA SER A 283 -18.35 3.76 0.62
C SER A 283 -17.99 2.49 -0.13
N GLU A 284 -17.39 2.66 -1.30
CA GLU A 284 -17.01 1.54 -2.15
C GLU A 284 -15.55 1.68 -2.59
N ARG A 285 -14.88 0.53 -2.71
CA ARG A 285 -13.50 0.44 -3.18
C ARG A 285 -13.47 -0.21 -4.56
N VAL A 286 -12.72 0.38 -5.48
CA VAL A 286 -12.52 -0.14 -6.83
C VAL A 286 -11.05 -0.10 -7.21
N ASP A 287 -10.58 -1.08 -7.98
CA ASP A 287 -9.26 -1.03 -8.61
C ASP A 287 -9.27 -0.08 -9.82
N PHE A 288 -10.36 -0.10 -10.59
CA PHE A 288 -10.50 0.63 -11.84
C PHE A 288 -11.90 1.24 -11.97
N ALA A 289 -12.01 2.33 -12.71
CA ALA A 289 -13.28 3.03 -12.94
C ALA A 289 -14.37 2.13 -13.57
N ASN A 290 -14.00 1.14 -14.37
CA ASN A 290 -14.94 0.21 -14.99
C ASN A 290 -15.58 -0.81 -14.03
N GLN A 291 -15.15 -0.84 -12.77
CA GLN A 291 -15.74 -1.66 -11.71
C GLN A 291 -16.86 -0.91 -10.95
N ILE A 292 -17.03 0.38 -11.22
CA ILE A 292 -18.08 1.18 -10.60
C ILE A 292 -19.43 0.75 -11.16
N ASP A 293 -20.35 0.38 -10.27
CA ASP A 293 -21.73 0.07 -10.62
C ASP A 293 -22.51 1.38 -10.74
N GLU A 294 -23.11 1.62 -11.90
CA GLU A 294 -23.89 2.82 -12.20
C GLU A 294 -25.05 3.05 -11.22
N SER A 295 -25.58 1.98 -10.63
CA SER A 295 -26.64 2.06 -9.64
C SER A 295 -26.23 2.83 -8.37
N TRP A 296 -24.92 2.93 -8.08
CA TRP A 296 -24.42 3.69 -6.95
C TRP A 296 -24.71 5.19 -7.07
N PHE A 297 -24.88 5.69 -8.29
CA PHE A 297 -25.13 7.10 -8.56
C PHE A 297 -26.62 7.51 -8.47
N ALA A 298 -27.54 6.54 -8.34
CA ALA A 298 -28.97 6.80 -8.40
C ALA A 298 -29.46 7.82 -7.35
N GLU A 299 -28.89 7.76 -6.14
CA GLU A 299 -29.27 8.62 -5.02
C GLU A 299 -28.09 9.53 -4.54
N ALA A 300 -26.95 9.48 -5.22
CA ALA A 300 -25.77 10.24 -4.83
C ALA A 300 -25.75 11.62 -5.49
N GLN A 301 -25.95 12.68 -4.71
CA GLN A 301 -25.79 14.07 -5.15
C GLN A 301 -24.34 14.54 -4.94
N THR A 302 -23.69 14.12 -3.85
CA THR A 302 -22.31 14.41 -3.55
C THR A 302 -21.50 13.12 -3.51
N VAL A 303 -20.49 13.02 -4.38
CA VAL A 303 -19.56 11.90 -4.42
C VAL A 303 -18.19 12.34 -3.90
N GLY A 304 -17.74 11.71 -2.83
CA GLY A 304 -16.34 11.82 -2.36
C GLY A 304 -15.42 10.88 -3.14
N VAL A 305 -14.26 11.34 -3.55
CA VAL A 305 -13.25 10.53 -4.23
C VAL A 305 -11.93 10.61 -3.48
N THR A 306 -11.32 9.48 -3.22
CA THR A 306 -9.97 9.35 -2.67
C THR A 306 -9.26 8.14 -3.27
N SER A 307 -7.98 7.97 -2.92
CA SER A 307 -7.24 6.79 -3.30
C SER A 307 -6.20 6.39 -2.26
N GLY A 308 -5.89 5.10 -2.24
CA GLY A 308 -4.84 4.57 -1.38
C GLY A 308 -3.44 5.07 -1.74
N ALA A 309 -2.51 4.89 -0.81
CA ALA A 309 -1.11 5.33 -0.91
C ALA A 309 -0.30 4.60 -2.01
N SER A 310 -0.83 3.52 -2.57
CA SER A 310 -0.22 2.74 -3.66
C SER A 310 -0.84 2.99 -5.04
N VAL A 311 -1.72 3.99 -5.17
CA VAL A 311 -2.52 4.24 -6.38
C VAL A 311 -1.90 5.34 -7.22
N PRO A 312 -1.58 5.10 -8.51
CA PRO A 312 -1.16 6.18 -9.41
C PRO A 312 -2.35 7.07 -9.76
N GLU A 313 -2.10 8.39 -9.89
CA GLU A 313 -3.13 9.41 -10.11
C GLU A 313 -4.00 9.14 -11.34
N VAL A 314 -3.46 8.51 -12.38
CA VAL A 314 -4.19 8.16 -13.61
C VAL A 314 -5.48 7.34 -13.33
N LEU A 315 -5.50 6.51 -12.29
CA LEU A 315 -6.68 5.74 -11.92
C LEU A 315 -7.76 6.60 -11.26
N VAL A 316 -7.36 7.64 -10.54
CA VAL A 316 -8.27 8.66 -9.98
C VAL A 316 -8.85 9.50 -11.12
N ASP A 317 -8.02 9.91 -12.06
CA ASP A 317 -8.45 10.66 -13.25
C ASP A 317 -9.48 9.87 -14.08
N ASP A 318 -9.33 8.54 -14.17
CA ASP A 318 -10.31 7.68 -14.84
C ASP A 318 -11.67 7.69 -14.15
N VAL A 319 -11.67 7.65 -12.80
CA VAL A 319 -12.90 7.76 -11.99
C VAL A 319 -13.53 9.15 -12.16
N LEU A 320 -12.74 10.22 -12.10
CA LEU A 320 -13.25 11.58 -12.28
C LEU A 320 -13.88 11.77 -13.68
N ARG A 321 -13.25 11.23 -14.72
CA ARG A 321 -13.83 11.25 -16.08
C ARG A 321 -15.17 10.51 -16.15
N LEU A 322 -15.26 9.35 -15.50
CA LEU A 322 -16.53 8.62 -15.43
C LEU A 322 -17.61 9.44 -14.73
N LEU A 323 -17.30 10.08 -13.60
CA LEU A 323 -18.26 10.92 -12.87
C LEU A 323 -18.81 12.06 -13.72
N VAL A 324 -18.00 12.67 -14.58
CA VAL A 324 -18.45 13.67 -15.56
C VAL A 324 -19.50 13.09 -16.51
N GLU A 325 -19.32 11.85 -17.00
CA GLU A 325 -20.29 11.18 -17.87
C GLU A 325 -21.66 10.99 -17.17
N TYR A 326 -21.67 10.92 -15.82
CA TYR A 326 -22.89 10.82 -14.99
C TYR A 326 -23.40 12.17 -14.47
N GLY A 327 -22.91 13.28 -15.02
CA GLY A 327 -23.41 14.63 -14.75
C GLY A 327 -22.89 15.26 -13.45
N TYR A 328 -21.77 14.78 -12.94
CA TYR A 328 -21.09 15.44 -11.82
C TYR A 328 -20.24 16.62 -12.31
N GLY A 329 -20.15 17.68 -11.50
CA GLY A 329 -19.34 18.86 -11.79
C GLY A 329 -17.85 18.64 -11.64
N GLN A 330 -17.09 19.74 -11.81
CA GLN A 330 -15.64 19.73 -11.56
C GLN A 330 -15.36 19.36 -10.11
N PRO A 331 -14.28 18.59 -9.83
CA PRO A 331 -13.96 18.20 -8.46
C PRO A 331 -13.54 19.41 -7.62
N GLU A 332 -14.15 19.52 -6.43
CA GLU A 332 -13.71 20.42 -5.38
C GLU A 332 -12.61 19.73 -4.58
N GLU A 333 -11.36 20.17 -4.71
CA GLU A 333 -10.24 19.59 -3.98
C GLU A 333 -10.26 20.04 -2.51
N VAL A 334 -10.33 19.08 -1.58
CA VAL A 334 -10.32 19.30 -0.13
C VAL A 334 -8.96 18.90 0.42
N VAL A 335 -8.09 19.90 0.60
CA VAL A 335 -6.71 19.71 1.06
C VAL A 335 -6.67 19.73 2.59
N THR A 336 -6.10 18.71 3.21
CA THR A 336 -5.92 18.62 4.67
C THR A 336 -4.46 18.66 5.10
N ALA A 337 -3.53 18.29 4.22
CA ALA A 337 -2.10 18.33 4.46
C ALA A 337 -1.33 18.43 3.15
N GLU A 338 -0.12 18.98 3.22
CA GLU A 338 0.86 18.96 2.13
C GLU A 338 1.92 17.89 2.43
N GLU A 339 2.37 17.16 1.41
CA GLU A 339 3.37 16.09 1.53
C GLU A 339 4.61 16.42 0.70
N ASP A 340 5.68 16.87 1.37
CA ASP A 340 6.95 17.22 0.74
C ASP A 340 8.05 16.17 0.94
N ILE A 341 7.71 15.04 1.57
CA ILE A 341 8.66 13.99 1.88
C ILE A 341 9.09 13.27 0.60
N VAL A 342 10.39 13.16 0.43
CA VAL A 342 11.03 12.39 -0.65
C VAL A 342 12.07 11.45 -0.05
N PHE A 343 12.00 10.17 -0.37
CA PHE A 343 12.99 9.20 0.06
C PHE A 343 14.05 8.95 -1.03
N SER A 344 15.30 8.85 -0.61
CA SER A 344 16.39 8.43 -1.51
C SER A 344 16.15 7.00 -2.01
N LEU A 345 16.51 6.73 -3.26
CA LEU A 345 16.50 5.38 -3.82
C LEU A 345 17.32 4.38 -2.98
N PRO A 346 17.04 3.08 -3.08
CA PRO A 346 17.87 2.05 -2.45
C PRO A 346 19.36 2.23 -2.74
N LYS A 347 20.19 1.93 -1.75
CA LYS A 347 21.66 2.15 -1.88
C LYS A 347 22.27 1.37 -3.06
N GLU A 348 21.69 0.23 -3.40
CA GLU A 348 22.12 -0.64 -4.52
C GLU A 348 21.90 0.10 -5.84
N ILE A 349 20.71 0.67 -6.04
CA ILE A 349 20.38 1.46 -7.24
C ILE A 349 21.25 2.72 -7.32
N ARG A 350 21.41 3.45 -6.22
CA ARG A 350 22.25 4.66 -6.21
C ARG A 350 23.70 4.35 -6.60
N LYS A 351 24.27 3.28 -6.07
CA LYS A 351 25.63 2.84 -6.43
C LYS A 351 25.73 2.47 -7.91
N ALA A 352 24.74 1.74 -8.44
CA ALA A 352 24.71 1.35 -9.84
C ALA A 352 24.59 2.56 -10.79
N LEU A 353 23.77 3.56 -10.44
CA LEU A 353 23.65 4.79 -11.21
C LEU A 353 24.92 5.64 -11.17
N GLN A 354 25.59 5.77 -10.03
CA GLN A 354 26.88 6.46 -9.89
C GLN A 354 27.97 5.82 -10.76
N GLN A 355 28.05 4.49 -10.79
CA GLN A 355 28.98 3.74 -11.64
C GLN A 355 28.72 3.95 -13.14
N ALA A 356 27.47 4.26 -13.51
CA ALA A 356 27.09 4.56 -14.89
C ALA A 356 27.27 6.04 -15.28
N GLY A 357 27.82 6.88 -14.38
CA GLY A 357 28.09 8.31 -14.66
C GLY A 357 26.85 9.22 -14.56
N HIS A 358 25.79 8.76 -13.92
CA HIS A 358 24.58 9.58 -13.65
C HIS A 358 24.72 10.28 -12.31
N ASP A 359 24.95 11.61 -12.32
CA ASP A 359 25.15 12.43 -11.11
C ASP A 359 23.87 12.75 -10.34
N ASP A 360 22.67 12.50 -10.89
CA ASP A 360 21.37 12.84 -10.25
C ASP A 360 20.81 11.66 -9.43
N VAL A 361 21.56 11.23 -8.42
CA VAL A 361 21.24 10.06 -7.58
C VAL A 361 20.45 10.44 -6.33
N GLY A 362 20.19 11.73 -6.10
CA GLY A 362 19.70 12.25 -4.82
C GLY A 362 18.19 12.40 -4.67
N ARG A 363 17.42 12.40 -5.76
CA ARG A 363 15.97 12.64 -5.73
C ARG A 363 15.23 11.59 -6.52
N GLY A 364 14.76 10.57 -5.85
CA GLY A 364 13.95 9.49 -6.43
C GLY A 364 12.46 9.81 -6.49
N GLY A 365 12.08 11.06 -6.64
CA GLY A 365 10.68 11.44 -6.81
C GLY A 365 10.40 11.82 -8.26
N ARG A 366 9.32 11.31 -8.85
CA ARG A 366 8.71 11.90 -10.04
C ARG A 366 8.36 13.34 -9.70
N LYS A 367 8.82 14.30 -10.49
CA LYS A 367 8.28 15.66 -10.40
C LYS A 367 6.77 15.56 -10.56
N ARG A 368 6.02 15.86 -9.50
CA ARG A 368 4.58 16.05 -9.64
C ARG A 368 4.41 17.11 -10.73
N SER A 369 3.74 16.76 -11.81
CA SER A 369 3.29 17.77 -12.76
C SER A 369 2.31 18.63 -11.99
N ALA A 370 2.77 19.79 -11.56
CA ALA A 370 1.87 20.84 -11.13
C ALA A 370 0.93 21.09 -12.31
N CYS A 371 -0.33 20.82 -12.12
CA CYS A 371 -1.38 21.30 -13.00
C CYS A 371 -1.28 22.82 -12.93
N SER A 372 -0.62 23.44 -13.92
CA SER A 372 -0.54 24.88 -14.05
C SER A 372 -1.94 25.37 -14.38
N THR A 373 -2.60 25.90 -13.37
CA THR A 373 -3.73 26.81 -13.57
C THR A 373 -3.16 28.05 -14.25
N SER A 374 -3.44 28.20 -15.51
CA SER A 374 -3.39 29.47 -16.25
C SER A 374 -4.75 29.69 -16.87
#